data_d9dbcdd896ac8a8941930ef1bd1566d4
#
_entry.id   d9dbcdd896ac8a8941930ef1bd1566d4
#
_cell.length_a   1.000
_cell.length_b   1.000
_cell.length_c   1.000
_cell.angle_alpha   90.00
_cell.angle_beta   90.00
_cell.angle_gamma   90.00
#
_symmetry.space_group_name_H-M   'P 1'
#
loop_
_entity.id
_entity.type
_entity.pdbx_description
1 polymer ?
#
loop_
_entity_poly.entity_id
_entity_poly.type
_entity_poly.pdbx_seq_one_letter_code
_entity_poly.pdbx_strand_id
1 'polypeptide(L)'
;LLEDLPLKVFAHNVECVPRLDSIVRDPRASFEQSLKILRYAKEIRPDLMTKTSLMVGLGETDEEISEAMAMVRKVGVDMITLGQYLQPSIRHLPIDRFPEPKIFADWDGIARELGFRAVASGPLVRSSYRAGLLWEEAMGGEPVVTRGSTGSAVSHIISAGSATSAKVENP
;
A
#
# COMPACT_ATOMS: atom_id res chain seq x y z
N LEU A 1 -1.19 9.97 25.45
CA LEU A 1 0.14 9.45 25.03
C LEU A 1 0.36 9.60 23.53
N LEU A 2 -0.60 9.24 22.66
CA LEU A 2 -0.45 9.42 21.20
C LEU A 2 -0.69 10.88 20.81
N GLU A 3 -1.53 11.59 21.54
CA GLU A 3 -1.94 12.98 21.32
C GLU A 3 -0.75 13.96 21.45
N ASP A 4 0.18 13.69 22.35
CA ASP A 4 1.26 14.61 22.73
C ASP A 4 2.59 14.31 22.01
N LEU A 5 2.65 13.25 21.21
CA LEU A 5 3.89 12.85 20.53
C LEU A 5 4.06 13.62 19.21
N PRO A 6 5.27 14.10 18.89
CA PRO A 6 5.57 14.77 17.62
C PRO A 6 5.70 13.76 16.47
N LEU A 7 4.73 12.85 16.34
CA LEU A 7 4.71 11.84 15.30
C LEU A 7 4.09 12.41 14.02
N LYS A 8 4.69 12.08 12.88
CA LYS A 8 4.15 12.33 11.54
C LYS A 8 3.45 11.10 10.98
N VAL A 9 3.92 9.91 11.34
CA VAL A 9 3.42 8.62 10.85
C VAL A 9 3.28 7.64 12.02
N PHE A 10 2.14 6.99 12.11
CA PHE A 10 1.92 5.84 12.97
C PHE A 10 1.92 4.58 12.10
N ALA A 11 2.86 3.67 12.35
CA ALA A 11 2.99 2.43 11.61
C ALA A 11 2.65 1.22 12.47
N HIS A 12 1.76 0.35 11.98
CA HIS A 12 1.44 -0.93 12.57
C HIS A 12 1.10 -1.94 11.48
N ASN A 13 1.85 -3.04 11.40
CA ASN A 13 1.73 -3.98 10.30
C ASN A 13 0.62 -4.99 10.51
N VAL A 14 -0.11 -5.31 9.43
CA VAL A 14 -1.06 -6.44 9.38
C VAL A 14 -0.36 -7.76 9.06
N GLU A 15 0.82 -7.73 8.48
CA GLU A 15 1.77 -8.80 8.16
C GLU A 15 1.31 -9.74 7.04
N CYS A 16 0.11 -10.32 7.10
CA CYS A 16 -0.44 -11.27 6.12
C CYS A 16 -1.93 -11.07 5.93
N VAL A 17 -2.54 -11.81 4.98
CA VAL A 17 -4.00 -11.81 4.79
C VAL A 17 -4.72 -12.51 5.95
N PRO A 18 -6.00 -12.21 6.22
CA PRO A 18 -6.73 -12.74 7.39
C PRO A 18 -6.71 -14.27 7.52
N ARG A 19 -6.84 -15.01 6.43
CA ARG A 19 -6.83 -16.48 6.44
C ARG A 19 -5.53 -17.07 6.99
N LEU A 20 -4.42 -16.39 6.79
CA LEU A 20 -3.10 -16.87 7.20
C LEU A 20 -2.69 -16.43 8.61
N ASP A 21 -3.49 -15.63 9.28
CA ASP A 21 -3.18 -15.05 10.59
C ASP A 21 -2.70 -16.10 11.60
N SER A 22 -3.47 -17.17 11.77
CA SER A 22 -3.20 -18.23 12.76
C SER A 22 -1.94 -19.06 12.45
N ILE A 23 -1.44 -18.99 11.23
CA ILE A 23 -0.27 -19.74 10.77
C ILE A 23 0.98 -18.85 10.78
N VAL A 24 0.82 -17.57 10.44
CA VAL A 24 1.94 -16.63 10.24
C VAL A 24 2.25 -15.85 11.50
N ARG A 25 1.24 -15.47 12.28
CA ARG A 25 1.37 -14.55 13.40
C ARG A 25 1.39 -15.26 14.75
N ASP A 26 1.93 -14.58 15.75
CA ASP A 26 1.79 -14.99 17.15
C ASP A 26 0.28 -15.07 17.51
N PRO A 27 -0.16 -16.11 18.23
CA PRO A 27 -1.58 -16.29 18.60
C PRO A 27 -2.22 -15.11 19.35
N ARG A 28 -1.40 -14.21 19.90
CA ARG A 28 -1.84 -12.98 20.58
C ARG A 28 -2.09 -11.81 19.65
N ALA A 29 -1.73 -11.95 18.38
CA ALA A 29 -1.88 -10.92 17.36
C ALA A 29 -2.82 -11.38 16.25
N SER A 30 -3.63 -10.48 15.69
CA SER A 30 -4.47 -10.78 14.54
C SER A 30 -4.58 -9.61 13.58
N PHE A 31 -4.97 -9.92 12.35
CA PHE A 31 -5.25 -8.92 11.32
C PHE A 31 -6.32 -7.93 11.81
N GLU A 32 -7.41 -8.45 12.38
CA GLU A 32 -8.50 -7.62 12.92
C GLU A 32 -8.02 -6.71 14.05
N GLN A 33 -7.19 -7.23 14.96
CA GLN A 33 -6.61 -6.42 16.04
C GLN A 33 -5.75 -5.30 15.48
N SER A 34 -4.95 -5.59 14.44
CA SER A 34 -4.12 -4.57 13.77
C SER A 34 -4.97 -3.49 13.11
N LEU A 35 -6.09 -3.86 12.49
CA LEU A 35 -7.05 -2.90 11.93
C LEU A 35 -7.68 -2.02 13.03
N LYS A 36 -8.03 -2.59 14.19
CA LYS A 36 -8.56 -1.83 15.34
C LYS A 36 -7.55 -0.80 15.84
N ILE A 37 -6.28 -1.18 15.95
CA ILE A 37 -5.20 -0.29 16.39
C ILE A 37 -5.00 0.86 15.40
N LEU A 38 -4.95 0.58 14.10
CA LEU A 38 -4.79 1.58 13.05
C LEU A 38 -5.98 2.56 13.00
N ARG A 39 -7.21 2.04 13.10
CA ARG A 39 -8.42 2.86 13.19
C ARG A 39 -8.40 3.75 14.44
N TYR A 40 -8.07 3.20 15.59
CA TYR A 40 -7.99 3.94 16.84
C TYR A 40 -6.97 5.09 16.78
N ALA A 41 -5.82 4.86 16.13
CA ALA A 41 -4.83 5.91 15.91
C ALA A 41 -5.42 7.08 15.09
N LYS A 42 -6.22 6.79 14.07
CA LYS A 42 -6.94 7.80 13.27
C LYS A 42 -8.04 8.53 14.04
N GLU A 43 -8.75 7.82 14.90
CA GLU A 43 -9.80 8.43 15.75
C GLU A 43 -9.21 9.44 16.74
N ILE A 44 -8.06 9.11 17.35
CA ILE A 44 -7.37 10.01 18.30
C ILE A 44 -6.67 11.17 17.58
N ARG A 45 -6.00 10.88 16.47
CA ARG A 45 -5.19 11.82 15.70
C ARG A 45 -5.56 11.75 14.22
N PRO A 46 -6.64 12.43 13.79
CA PRO A 46 -7.08 12.44 12.37
C PRO A 46 -6.03 13.01 11.41
N ASP A 47 -5.16 13.90 11.90
CA ASP A 47 -4.04 14.49 11.16
C ASP A 47 -2.86 13.54 10.95
N LEU A 48 -2.76 12.51 11.77
CA LEU A 48 -1.65 11.56 11.75
C LEU A 48 -1.75 10.63 10.53
N MET A 49 -0.70 10.54 9.74
CA MET A 49 -0.60 9.53 8.68
C MET A 49 -0.47 8.15 9.29
N THR A 50 -1.23 7.21 8.78
CA THR A 50 -1.15 5.81 9.20
C THR A 50 -0.57 4.94 8.10
N LYS A 51 0.24 3.96 8.50
CA LYS A 51 0.95 3.05 7.59
C LYS A 51 0.85 1.61 8.04
N THR A 52 0.73 0.71 7.07
CA THR A 52 0.82 -0.73 7.30
C THR A 52 1.71 -1.43 6.27
N SER A 53 2.00 -2.70 6.52
CA SER A 53 2.77 -3.57 5.63
C SER A 53 2.12 -4.93 5.51
N LEU A 54 2.17 -5.48 4.30
CA LEU A 54 1.71 -6.83 3.96
C LEU A 54 2.88 -7.60 3.32
N MET A 55 3.17 -8.78 3.84
CA MET A 55 4.08 -9.73 3.21
C MET A 55 3.30 -10.64 2.28
N VAL A 56 3.90 -10.99 1.14
CA VAL A 56 3.30 -11.85 0.12
C VAL A 56 4.21 -13.04 -0.22
N GLY A 57 3.62 -14.14 -0.70
CA GLY A 57 4.32 -15.38 -1.00
C GLY A 57 4.26 -16.40 0.14
N LEU A 58 3.22 -16.33 0.98
CA LEU A 58 2.93 -17.22 2.11
C LEU A 58 1.81 -18.23 1.83
N GLY A 59 1.25 -18.22 0.58
CA GLY A 59 0.14 -19.09 0.15
C GLY A 59 -1.21 -18.38 0.06
N GLU A 60 -1.21 -17.05 0.09
CA GLU A 60 -2.39 -16.22 -0.22
C GLU A 60 -2.65 -16.19 -1.74
N THR A 61 -3.89 -15.91 -2.13
CA THR A 61 -4.26 -15.60 -3.52
C THR A 61 -4.18 -14.10 -3.80
N ASP A 62 -4.20 -13.71 -5.08
CA ASP A 62 -4.17 -12.29 -5.46
C ASP A 62 -5.48 -11.57 -5.07
N GLU A 63 -6.60 -12.29 -5.05
CA GLU A 63 -7.88 -11.80 -4.56
C GLU A 63 -7.83 -11.52 -3.06
N GLU A 64 -7.27 -12.41 -2.26
CA GLU A 64 -7.11 -12.22 -0.82
C GLU A 64 -6.21 -11.02 -0.49
N ILE A 65 -5.18 -10.76 -1.29
CA ILE A 65 -4.33 -9.57 -1.15
C ILE A 65 -5.15 -8.31 -1.42
N SER A 66 -5.95 -8.31 -2.50
CA SER A 66 -6.81 -7.19 -2.88
C SER A 66 -7.88 -6.91 -1.83
N GLU A 67 -8.52 -7.95 -1.29
CA GLU A 67 -9.49 -7.86 -0.20
C GLU A 67 -8.84 -7.32 1.08
N ALA A 68 -7.66 -7.81 1.45
CA ALA A 68 -6.92 -7.32 2.61
C ALA A 68 -6.57 -5.83 2.49
N MET A 69 -6.12 -5.38 1.30
CA MET A 69 -5.89 -3.96 1.01
C MET A 69 -7.18 -3.13 1.17
N ALA A 70 -8.30 -3.62 0.64
CA ALA A 70 -9.59 -2.93 0.78
C ALA A 70 -10.03 -2.82 2.26
N MET A 71 -9.86 -3.89 3.05
CA MET A 71 -10.13 -3.87 4.50
C MET A 71 -9.27 -2.86 5.24
N VAL A 72 -7.97 -2.81 4.92
CA VAL A 72 -7.01 -1.85 5.48
C VAL A 72 -7.41 -0.42 5.11
N ARG A 73 -7.74 -0.16 3.85
CA ARG A 73 -8.15 1.18 3.41
C ARG A 73 -9.45 1.64 4.04
N LYS A 74 -10.40 0.73 4.24
CA LYS A 74 -11.70 1.00 4.89
C LYS A 74 -11.58 1.55 6.31
N VAL A 75 -10.53 1.18 7.05
CA VAL A 75 -10.26 1.74 8.39
C VAL A 75 -9.45 3.03 8.38
N GLY A 76 -9.20 3.61 7.20
CA GLY A 76 -8.60 4.93 7.05
C GLY A 76 -7.07 4.94 6.93
N VAL A 77 -6.43 3.79 6.69
CA VAL A 77 -4.97 3.74 6.52
C VAL A 77 -4.54 4.49 5.26
N ASP A 78 -3.54 5.36 5.40
CA ASP A 78 -3.08 6.25 4.34
C ASP A 78 -2.04 5.62 3.43
N MET A 79 -1.15 4.79 3.98
CA MET A 79 0.01 4.26 3.26
C MET A 79 0.12 2.75 3.42
N ILE A 80 0.52 2.06 2.36
CA ILE A 80 0.75 0.61 2.39
C ILE A 80 2.06 0.23 1.71
N THR A 81 2.72 -0.79 2.26
CA THR A 81 3.85 -1.44 1.61
C THR A 81 3.55 -2.92 1.40
N LEU A 82 3.86 -3.44 0.20
CA LEU A 82 3.78 -4.86 -0.13
C LEU A 82 5.19 -5.36 -0.48
N GLY A 83 5.62 -6.43 0.17
CA GLY A 83 6.96 -6.99 -0.04
C GLY A 83 6.97 -8.51 0.00
N GLN A 84 7.91 -9.12 -0.72
CA GLN A 84 8.10 -10.57 -0.70
C GLN A 84 8.46 -11.04 0.70
N TYR A 85 7.74 -12.04 1.20
CA TYR A 85 8.17 -12.78 2.38
C TYR A 85 9.51 -13.50 2.10
N LEU A 86 10.46 -13.34 2.99
CA LEU A 86 11.74 -14.08 2.97
C LEU A 86 11.83 -14.88 4.26
N GLN A 87 11.97 -16.20 4.11
CA GLN A 87 12.07 -17.12 5.24
C GLN A 87 13.28 -16.81 6.11
N PRO A 88 13.13 -16.36 7.37
CA PRO A 88 14.28 -15.97 8.20
C PRO A 88 15.14 -17.16 8.64
N SER A 89 14.55 -18.34 8.82
CA SER A 89 15.24 -19.58 9.13
C SER A 89 14.38 -20.79 8.75
N ILE A 90 14.99 -21.98 8.73
CA ILE A 90 14.28 -23.24 8.41
C ILE A 90 13.11 -23.56 9.38
N ARG A 91 13.04 -22.90 10.52
CA ARG A 91 11.95 -23.06 11.51
C ARG A 91 10.73 -22.19 11.19
N HIS A 92 10.87 -21.22 10.30
CA HIS A 92 9.77 -20.37 9.85
C HIS A 92 9.07 -21.01 8.67
N LEU A 93 7.88 -20.49 8.35
CA LEU A 93 7.10 -20.94 7.19
C LEU A 93 7.94 -20.92 5.93
N PRO A 94 7.88 -21.96 5.10
CA PRO A 94 8.52 -21.95 3.80
C PRO A 94 7.87 -20.88 2.91
N ILE A 95 8.62 -20.40 1.93
CA ILE A 95 8.09 -19.54 0.88
C ILE A 95 7.22 -20.41 -0.03
N ASP A 96 5.97 -20.01 -0.24
CA ASP A 96 5.04 -20.71 -1.13
C ASP A 96 5.28 -20.32 -2.59
N ARG A 97 5.42 -19.00 -2.86
CA ARG A 97 5.66 -18.48 -4.21
C ARG A 97 6.53 -17.22 -4.20
N PHE A 98 7.14 -16.96 -5.34
CA PHE A 98 7.81 -15.69 -5.65
C PHE A 98 7.03 -14.99 -6.78
N PRO A 99 6.10 -14.08 -6.47
CA PRO A 99 5.41 -13.30 -7.48
C PRO A 99 6.39 -12.51 -8.35
N GLU A 100 6.12 -12.48 -9.64
CA GLU A 100 6.92 -11.69 -10.57
C GLU A 100 6.80 -10.18 -10.28
N PRO A 101 7.81 -9.38 -10.62
CA PRO A 101 7.78 -7.93 -10.43
C PRO A 101 6.55 -7.25 -11.03
N LYS A 102 6.01 -7.79 -12.13
CA LYS A 102 4.77 -7.30 -12.76
C LYS A 102 3.58 -7.41 -11.82
N ILE A 103 3.44 -8.51 -11.09
CA ILE A 103 2.34 -8.72 -10.13
C ILE A 103 2.38 -7.67 -9.02
N PHE A 104 3.58 -7.33 -8.54
CA PHE A 104 3.74 -6.24 -7.57
C PHE A 104 3.31 -4.88 -8.15
N ALA A 105 3.56 -4.64 -9.45
CA ALA A 105 3.08 -3.43 -10.12
C ALA A 105 1.54 -3.42 -10.26
N ASP A 106 0.93 -4.56 -10.51
CA ASP A 106 -0.53 -4.69 -10.57
C ASP A 106 -1.15 -4.41 -9.18
N TRP A 107 -0.58 -4.92 -8.10
CA TRP A 107 -1.01 -4.60 -6.72
C TRP A 107 -0.78 -3.13 -6.34
N ASP A 108 0.29 -2.50 -6.82
CA ASP A 108 0.49 -1.05 -6.64
C ASP A 108 -0.68 -0.26 -7.27
N GLY A 109 -1.05 -0.61 -8.51
CA GLY A 109 -2.20 -0.02 -9.20
C GLY A 109 -3.50 -0.18 -8.42
N ILE A 110 -3.81 -1.41 -7.98
CA ILE A 110 -5.02 -1.70 -7.17
C ILE A 110 -5.02 -0.88 -5.87
N ALA A 111 -3.89 -0.80 -5.17
CA ALA A 111 -3.79 -0.02 -3.94
C ALA A 111 -4.06 1.48 -4.18
N ARG A 112 -3.54 2.03 -5.28
CA ARG A 112 -3.81 3.43 -5.65
C ARG A 112 -5.28 3.66 -6.01
N GLU A 113 -5.90 2.75 -6.75
CA GLU A 113 -7.34 2.79 -7.06
C GLU A 113 -8.22 2.71 -5.81
N LEU A 114 -7.81 1.94 -4.78
CA LEU A 114 -8.45 1.90 -3.48
C LEU A 114 -8.30 3.23 -2.69
N GLY A 115 -7.44 4.13 -3.13
CA GLY A 115 -7.25 5.46 -2.55
C GLY A 115 -6.20 5.53 -1.45
N PHE A 116 -5.21 4.63 -1.42
CA PHE A 116 -4.02 4.84 -0.59
C PHE A 116 -3.25 6.06 -1.10
N ARG A 117 -2.78 6.89 -0.18
CA ARG A 117 -2.08 8.15 -0.49
C ARG A 117 -0.63 7.92 -0.92
N ALA A 118 -0.02 6.84 -0.44
CA ALA A 118 1.28 6.39 -0.91
C ALA A 118 1.38 4.87 -0.86
N VAL A 119 2.05 4.30 -1.86
CA VAL A 119 2.20 2.86 -2.05
C VAL A 119 3.65 2.55 -2.39
N ALA A 120 4.20 1.50 -1.78
CA ALA A 120 5.40 0.87 -2.27
C ALA A 120 5.17 -0.64 -2.36
N SER A 121 5.26 -1.18 -3.56
CA SER A 121 5.04 -2.59 -3.86
C SER A 121 6.21 -3.13 -4.67
N GLY A 122 6.83 -4.22 -4.21
CA GLY A 122 7.95 -4.82 -4.92
C GLY A 122 8.65 -5.91 -4.13
N PRO A 123 9.40 -6.81 -4.80
CA PRO A 123 10.04 -7.96 -4.15
C PRO A 123 11.01 -7.58 -3.00
N LEU A 124 11.67 -6.44 -3.12
CA LEU A 124 12.64 -5.95 -2.14
C LEU A 124 12.08 -4.90 -1.17
N VAL A 125 10.79 -4.61 -1.27
CA VAL A 125 10.12 -3.67 -0.36
C VAL A 125 10.03 -4.28 1.04
N ARG A 126 10.21 -3.44 2.05
CA ARG A 126 10.09 -3.75 3.48
C ARG A 126 9.24 -2.67 4.15
N SER A 127 8.77 -2.94 5.36
CA SER A 127 7.94 -1.99 6.11
C SER A 127 8.60 -0.61 6.30
N SER A 128 9.92 -0.53 6.29
CA SER A 128 10.68 0.74 6.39
C SER A 128 11.19 1.28 5.05
N TYR A 129 10.82 0.62 3.93
CA TYR A 129 11.33 0.99 2.62
C TYR A 129 11.00 2.43 2.27
N ARG A 130 12.05 3.25 2.06
CA ARG A 130 11.96 4.68 1.67
C ARG A 130 10.88 5.45 2.44
N ALA A 131 10.79 5.24 3.75
CA ALA A 131 9.70 5.78 4.58
C ALA A 131 9.53 7.30 4.46
N GLY A 132 10.62 8.06 4.31
CA GLY A 132 10.58 9.51 4.06
C GLY A 132 9.91 9.85 2.74
N LEU A 133 10.29 9.19 1.65
CA LEU A 133 9.70 9.43 0.32
C LEU A 133 8.23 9.02 0.28
N LEU A 134 7.85 7.91 0.94
CA LEU A 134 6.44 7.51 1.07
C LEU A 134 5.62 8.57 1.83
N TRP A 135 6.20 9.18 2.85
CA TRP A 135 5.53 10.27 3.55
C TRP A 135 5.39 11.52 2.65
N GLU A 136 6.43 11.87 1.88
CA GLU A 136 6.38 12.98 0.92
C GLU A 136 5.31 12.73 -0.15
N GLU A 137 5.26 11.52 -0.73
CA GLU A 137 4.20 11.11 -1.66
C GLU A 137 2.82 11.25 -1.03
N ALA A 138 2.62 10.76 0.19
CA ALA A 138 1.35 10.87 0.91
C ALA A 138 0.92 12.32 1.17
N MET A 139 1.88 13.24 1.22
CA MET A 139 1.65 14.69 1.37
C MET A 139 1.44 15.42 0.03
N GLY A 140 1.37 14.69 -1.09
CA GLY A 140 1.15 15.24 -2.43
C GLY A 140 2.43 15.39 -3.26
N GLY A 141 3.53 14.74 -2.85
CA GLY A 141 4.76 14.63 -3.63
C GLY A 141 4.68 13.60 -4.76
N GLU A 142 5.80 13.41 -5.45
CA GLU A 142 5.91 12.47 -6.56
C GLU A 142 5.80 11.01 -6.08
N PRO A 143 5.19 10.10 -6.88
CA PRO A 143 5.09 8.67 -6.55
C PRO A 143 6.45 8.00 -6.35
N VAL A 144 6.56 7.16 -5.33
CA VAL A 144 7.78 6.38 -5.08
C VAL A 144 7.93 5.28 -6.12
N VAL A 145 8.96 5.39 -6.96
CA VAL A 145 9.29 4.36 -7.94
C VAL A 145 10.03 3.20 -7.25
N THR A 146 9.45 2.01 -7.29
CA THR A 146 10.11 0.78 -6.85
C THR A 146 10.87 0.13 -8.02
N ARG A 147 12.07 -0.43 -7.75
CA ARG A 147 12.80 -1.19 -8.77
C ARG A 147 11.97 -2.42 -9.15
N GLY A 148 11.50 -2.46 -10.40
CA GLY A 148 10.63 -3.52 -10.93
C GLY A 148 9.29 -3.01 -11.48
N SER A 149 8.83 -1.85 -11.11
CA SER A 149 7.73 -1.16 -11.79
C SER A 149 8.27 -0.46 -13.03
N THR A 150 8.42 -1.18 -14.13
CA THR A 150 8.58 -0.53 -15.43
C THR A 150 7.25 0.10 -15.78
N GLY A 151 7.20 1.42 -15.70
CA GLY A 151 6.01 2.22 -15.94
C GLY A 151 5.35 1.90 -17.27
N SER A 152 4.08 1.56 -17.19
CA SER A 152 3.15 1.64 -18.30
C SER A 152 1.78 2.00 -17.75
N ALA A 153 1.64 3.19 -17.25
CA ALA A 153 0.33 3.79 -16.99
C ALA A 153 0.42 5.31 -16.75
N VAL A 154 1.09 6.06 -17.64
CA VAL A 154 0.88 7.51 -17.69
C VAL A 154 0.93 7.94 -19.16
N SER A 155 -0.08 7.62 -19.94
CA SER A 155 -0.22 8.16 -21.30
C SER A 155 -1.67 8.24 -21.78
N HIS A 156 -2.64 8.44 -20.91
CA HIS A 156 -4.03 8.58 -21.39
C HIS A 156 -4.86 9.63 -20.68
N ILE A 157 -4.28 10.71 -20.17
CA ILE A 157 -5.08 11.89 -19.79
C ILE A 157 -4.31 13.15 -20.19
N ILE A 158 -4.19 13.46 -21.46
CA ILE A 158 -4.14 14.84 -21.99
C ILE A 158 -4.47 14.74 -23.49
N SER A 159 -5.74 14.66 -23.83
CA SER A 159 -6.23 14.97 -25.17
C SER A 159 -7.76 15.09 -25.16
N ALA A 160 -8.26 16.09 -24.50
CA ALA A 160 -9.61 16.57 -24.73
C ALA A 160 -9.70 18.02 -24.25
N GLY A 161 -9.39 18.94 -25.10
CA GLY A 161 -9.61 20.37 -24.78
C GLY A 161 -8.81 21.31 -25.66
N SER A 162 -9.16 21.42 -26.92
CA SER A 162 -9.24 22.73 -27.65
C SER A 162 -9.41 22.50 -29.15
N ALA A 163 -10.61 22.60 -29.61
CA ALA A 163 -10.88 22.96 -30.99
C ALA A 163 -12.23 23.66 -31.08
N THR A 164 -12.25 24.93 -30.75
CA THR A 164 -13.29 25.81 -31.24
C THR A 164 -12.60 27.06 -31.82
N SER A 165 -12.24 26.95 -33.08
CA SER A 165 -11.86 28.12 -33.88
C SER A 165 -13.04 28.46 -34.77
N ALA A 166 -13.69 29.55 -34.45
CA ALA A 166 -14.71 30.17 -35.26
C ALA A 166 -14.09 30.68 -36.58
N LYS A 167 -14.66 30.24 -37.70
CA LYS A 167 -14.49 30.93 -38.99
C LYS A 167 -15.31 32.21 -38.97
N VAL A 168 -14.65 33.29 -39.20
CA VAL A 168 -15.24 34.56 -39.66
C VAL A 168 -15.13 34.56 -41.16
N GLU A 169 -16.25 34.50 -41.85
CA GLU A 169 -16.37 34.91 -43.27
C GLU A 169 -16.56 36.42 -43.32
N ASN A 170 -15.91 37.02 -44.27
CA ASN A 170 -16.21 38.37 -44.68
C ASN A 170 -16.32 38.45 -46.21
N PRO A 171 -17.17 39.33 -46.76
CA PRO A 171 -17.68 39.35 -48.11
C PRO A 171 -16.71 39.78 -49.19
#